data_3ec94e00520989b65ac569e06ed7eb41
#
_entry.id   3ec94e00520989b65ac569e06ed7eb41
#
_cell.length_a   1.000
_cell.length_b   1.000
_cell.length_c   1.000
_cell.angle_alpha   90.00
_cell.angle_beta   90.00
_cell.angle_gamma   90.00
#
_symmetry.space_group_name_H-M   'P 1'
#
loop_
_entity.id
_entity.type
_entity.pdbx_description
1 polymer ?
#
loop_
_entity_poly.entity_id
_entity_poly.type
_entity_poly.pdbx_seq_one_letter_code
_entity_poly.pdbx_strand_id
1 'polypeptide(L)'
;MNAPLRLVFMGTPDFAVSTLESLLAWPGGQVVAVITAPDRPAGRGRQLQASAVKVAAEAHGLPVLQPTNLKSPEFQTELKAYAADLQVVVAFRMLPEVVWNMPRLGSINIHASLLPQYRGAAPINWALMHGNHETGVTSFFLQHEIDTGDLIFQDRVAIAPEDDFGSLYDKLKTVGAALARRSVEAIAVGTAPSIPQVQQANLHSAPKLSKETGRLDFSRPAAELVNWIRGLSPVPTAFAALPDGRILKIFRAKIVASDVATEPLAIAGTWVSDGRNYLRVAASDAWLELLDVQLEGKKRMSVAELLRGFKLTRM
;
A
#
# COMPACT_ATOMS: atom_id res chain seq x y z
N MET A 1 23.52 -31.94 7.22
CA MET A 1 22.61 -30.77 7.10
C MET A 1 22.94 -30.10 5.78
N ASN A 2 21.95 -29.86 4.93
CA ASN A 2 22.16 -29.09 3.71
C ASN A 2 22.59 -27.66 4.05
N ALA A 3 23.43 -27.03 3.23
CA ALA A 3 23.79 -25.64 3.40
C ALA A 3 22.51 -24.74 3.40
N PRO A 4 22.47 -23.68 4.20
CA PRO A 4 21.32 -22.78 4.23
C PRO A 4 21.09 -22.16 2.85
N LEU A 5 19.82 -21.96 2.47
CA LEU A 5 19.44 -21.33 1.22
C LEU A 5 19.90 -19.86 1.19
N ARG A 6 20.66 -19.47 0.19
CA ARG A 6 21.19 -18.11 0.05
C ARG A 6 20.13 -17.20 -0.56
N LEU A 7 19.74 -16.18 0.19
CA LEU A 7 18.67 -15.26 -0.17
C LEU A 7 19.20 -13.86 -0.43
N VAL A 8 18.80 -13.24 -1.53
CA VAL A 8 18.86 -11.78 -1.67
C VAL A 8 17.48 -11.22 -1.44
N PHE A 9 17.39 -10.23 -0.57
CA PHE A 9 16.13 -9.53 -0.28
C PHE A 9 16.08 -8.17 -0.99
N MET A 10 14.93 -7.82 -1.58
CA MET A 10 14.72 -6.54 -2.25
C MET A 10 13.45 -5.88 -1.73
N GLY A 11 13.58 -4.70 -1.14
CA GLY A 11 12.44 -3.96 -0.61
C GLY A 11 12.78 -2.51 -0.28
N THR A 12 11.76 -1.69 -0.02
CA THR A 12 12.01 -0.27 0.29
C THR A 12 11.20 0.20 1.50
N PRO A 13 9.85 0.10 1.54
CA PRO A 13 9.04 0.63 2.64
C PRO A 13 9.03 -0.30 3.86
N ASP A 14 8.46 0.19 4.93
CA ASP A 14 8.24 -0.55 6.18
C ASP A 14 7.47 -1.87 5.97
N PHE A 15 6.58 -1.94 5.00
CA PHE A 15 5.91 -3.18 4.62
C PHE A 15 6.89 -4.35 4.38
N ALA A 16 8.01 -4.06 3.75
CA ALA A 16 9.02 -5.06 3.42
C ALA A 16 9.88 -5.47 4.63
N VAL A 17 9.97 -4.64 5.67
CA VAL A 17 10.78 -4.92 6.87
C VAL A 17 10.30 -6.17 7.59
N SER A 18 8.97 -6.32 7.80
CA SER A 18 8.43 -7.50 8.47
C SER A 18 8.75 -8.81 7.74
N THR A 19 8.81 -8.76 6.41
CA THR A 19 9.23 -9.91 5.60
C THR A 19 10.72 -10.19 5.77
N LEU A 20 11.57 -9.18 5.74
CA LEU A 20 13.02 -9.32 5.99
C LEU A 20 13.27 -9.97 7.35
N GLU A 21 12.63 -9.47 8.40
CA GLU A 21 12.75 -10.01 9.76
C GLU A 21 12.29 -11.48 9.86
N SER A 22 11.19 -11.81 9.18
CA SER A 22 10.67 -13.18 9.13
C SER A 22 11.65 -14.15 8.43
N LEU A 23 12.33 -13.69 7.39
CA LEU A 23 13.36 -14.48 6.69
C LEU A 23 14.64 -14.62 7.50
N LEU A 24 15.06 -13.59 8.22
CA LEU A 24 16.24 -13.62 9.11
C LEU A 24 16.02 -14.57 10.30
N ALA A 25 14.81 -14.68 10.78
CA ALA A 25 14.45 -15.64 11.85
C ALA A 25 14.36 -17.10 11.39
N TRP A 26 14.49 -17.37 10.08
CA TRP A 26 14.42 -18.72 9.54
C TRP A 26 15.80 -19.37 9.44
N PRO A 27 16.06 -20.46 10.22
CA PRO A 27 17.39 -21.10 10.25
C PRO A 27 17.76 -21.86 8.96
N GLY A 28 16.78 -22.14 8.08
CA GLY A 28 17.01 -22.81 6.78
C GLY A 28 17.52 -21.87 5.68
N GLY A 29 17.57 -20.55 5.92
CA GLY A 29 18.03 -19.55 4.97
C GLY A 29 19.08 -18.60 5.54
N GLN A 30 19.83 -18.00 4.63
CA GLN A 30 20.79 -16.93 4.94
C GLN A 30 20.51 -15.76 3.99
N VAL A 31 20.11 -14.61 4.53
CA VAL A 31 20.07 -13.37 3.76
C VAL A 31 21.49 -12.88 3.56
N VAL A 32 21.98 -12.94 2.32
CA VAL A 32 23.37 -12.63 1.99
C VAL A 32 23.57 -11.18 1.54
N ALA A 33 22.52 -10.52 1.05
CA ALA A 33 22.51 -9.09 0.75
C ALA A 33 21.07 -8.56 0.71
N VAL A 34 20.93 -7.26 0.94
CA VAL A 34 19.70 -6.51 0.86
C VAL A 34 19.81 -5.41 -0.19
N ILE A 35 18.83 -5.31 -1.08
CA ILE A 35 18.79 -4.27 -2.10
C ILE A 35 17.61 -3.34 -1.80
N THR A 36 17.89 -2.05 -1.73
CA THR A 36 16.86 -1.05 -1.44
C THR A 36 17.04 0.21 -2.30
N ALA A 37 16.09 1.13 -2.22
CA ALA A 37 16.18 2.39 -2.93
C ALA A 37 17.33 3.25 -2.37
N PRO A 38 18.00 4.07 -3.22
CA PRO A 38 18.94 5.08 -2.74
C PRO A 38 18.30 6.03 -1.73
N ASP A 39 19.10 6.52 -0.79
CA ASP A 39 18.70 7.55 0.17
C ASP A 39 18.21 8.79 -0.59
N ARG A 40 17.14 9.41 -0.12
CA ARG A 40 16.53 10.56 -0.78
C ARG A 40 16.32 11.70 0.19
N PRO A 41 16.48 12.96 -0.27
CA PRO A 41 16.10 14.11 0.53
C PRO A 41 14.62 14.06 0.89
N ALA A 42 14.27 14.07 2.19
CA ALA A 42 12.91 14.03 2.69
C ALA A 42 12.69 15.01 3.83
N GLY A 43 11.41 15.36 4.07
CA GLY A 43 11.01 16.23 5.17
C GLY A 43 11.40 17.71 5.03
N ARG A 44 11.10 18.48 6.09
CA ARG A 44 11.50 19.89 6.20
C ARG A 44 13.02 19.93 6.40
N GLY A 45 13.73 20.60 5.48
CA GLY A 45 15.21 20.69 5.52
C GLY A 45 15.95 19.72 4.58
N ARG A 46 15.23 18.87 3.80
CA ARG A 46 15.80 17.97 2.77
C ARG A 46 16.98 17.11 3.26
N GLN A 47 16.94 16.65 4.50
CA GLN A 47 17.95 15.70 4.99
C GLN A 47 17.79 14.36 4.24
N LEU A 48 18.93 13.72 3.96
CA LEU A 48 18.93 12.38 3.36
C LEU A 48 18.28 11.40 4.33
N GLN A 49 17.23 10.75 3.87
CA GLN A 49 16.51 9.73 4.64
C GLN A 49 16.74 8.36 4.03
N ALA A 50 17.25 7.44 4.85
CA ALA A 50 17.37 6.04 4.52
C ALA A 50 16.00 5.38 4.41
N SER A 51 15.88 4.34 3.57
CA SER A 51 14.69 3.50 3.52
C SER A 51 14.53 2.70 4.83
N ALA A 52 13.30 2.33 5.18
CA ALA A 52 13.04 1.47 6.35
C ALA A 52 13.80 0.14 6.25
N VAL A 53 13.87 -0.44 5.06
CA VAL A 53 14.62 -1.67 4.79
C VAL A 53 16.12 -1.49 4.98
N LYS A 54 16.72 -0.35 4.60
CA LYS A 54 18.13 -0.06 4.86
C LYS A 54 18.41 -0.04 6.35
N VAL A 55 17.60 0.72 7.11
CA VAL A 55 17.77 0.82 8.57
C VAL A 55 17.71 -0.56 9.23
N ALA A 56 16.75 -1.39 8.85
CA ALA A 56 16.63 -2.75 9.38
C ALA A 56 17.82 -3.63 8.97
N ALA A 57 18.25 -3.59 7.71
CA ALA A 57 19.36 -4.39 7.22
C ALA A 57 20.70 -4.02 7.92
N GLU A 58 20.98 -2.74 8.10
CA GLU A 58 22.17 -2.25 8.80
C GLU A 58 22.15 -2.65 10.28
N ALA A 59 20.99 -2.65 10.94
CA ALA A 59 20.85 -3.10 12.32
C ALA A 59 21.19 -4.59 12.49
N HIS A 60 21.01 -5.39 11.44
CA HIS A 60 21.41 -6.82 11.40
C HIS A 60 22.80 -7.06 10.81
N GLY A 61 23.57 -6.02 10.50
CA GLY A 61 24.90 -6.12 9.90
C GLY A 61 24.92 -6.73 8.49
N LEU A 62 23.83 -6.60 7.75
CA LEU A 62 23.71 -7.14 6.39
C LEU A 62 24.32 -6.20 5.35
N PRO A 63 24.94 -6.73 4.28
CA PRO A 63 25.35 -5.94 3.14
C PRO A 63 24.15 -5.25 2.48
N VAL A 64 24.25 -3.93 2.23
CA VAL A 64 23.16 -3.14 1.62
C VAL A 64 23.64 -2.55 0.31
N LEU A 65 22.91 -2.85 -0.77
CA LEU A 65 23.14 -2.28 -2.09
C LEU A 65 22.03 -1.28 -2.42
N GLN A 66 22.43 -0.12 -2.92
CA GLN A 66 21.51 0.97 -3.30
C GLN A 66 21.73 1.42 -4.75
N PRO A 67 21.57 0.54 -5.74
CA PRO A 67 21.80 0.89 -7.14
C PRO A 67 20.85 1.96 -7.62
N THR A 68 21.35 2.98 -8.30
CA THR A 68 20.53 3.96 -9.02
C THR A 68 19.97 3.36 -10.31
N ASN A 69 20.77 2.53 -10.99
CA ASN A 69 20.41 1.81 -12.21
C ASN A 69 20.58 0.30 -12.02
N LEU A 70 19.47 -0.43 -12.05
CA LEU A 70 19.46 -1.91 -11.95
C LEU A 70 20.03 -2.62 -13.20
N LYS A 71 20.20 -1.90 -14.31
CA LYS A 71 20.76 -2.44 -15.55
C LYS A 71 22.28 -2.19 -15.65
N SER A 72 22.92 -1.52 -14.67
CA SER A 72 24.35 -1.28 -14.76
C SER A 72 25.15 -2.58 -14.63
N PRO A 73 26.20 -2.79 -15.45
CA PRO A 73 27.04 -3.99 -15.39
C PRO A 73 27.73 -4.17 -14.03
N GLU A 74 28.10 -3.06 -13.39
CA GLU A 74 28.76 -3.04 -12.07
C GLU A 74 27.84 -3.65 -11.02
N PHE A 75 26.58 -3.16 -10.96
CA PHE A 75 25.57 -3.70 -10.03
C PHE A 75 25.29 -5.17 -10.31
N GLN A 76 25.15 -5.57 -11.57
CA GLN A 76 24.90 -6.97 -11.92
C GLN A 76 26.06 -7.89 -11.52
N THR A 77 27.32 -7.43 -11.69
CA THR A 77 28.50 -8.14 -11.26
C THR A 77 28.55 -8.29 -9.75
N GLU A 78 28.29 -7.20 -9.02
CA GLU A 78 28.24 -7.19 -7.56
C GLU A 78 27.12 -8.12 -7.04
N LEU A 79 25.90 -8.03 -7.61
CA LEU A 79 24.78 -8.88 -7.23
C LEU A 79 25.07 -10.37 -7.46
N LYS A 80 25.69 -10.70 -8.60
CA LYS A 80 26.08 -12.08 -8.94
C LYS A 80 27.09 -12.68 -7.97
N ALA A 81 27.98 -11.84 -7.42
CA ALA A 81 29.00 -12.29 -6.47
C ALA A 81 28.41 -12.80 -5.14
N TYR A 82 27.20 -12.40 -4.79
CA TYR A 82 26.49 -12.95 -3.62
C TYR A 82 25.99 -14.38 -3.84
N ALA A 83 26.02 -14.90 -5.07
CA ALA A 83 25.62 -16.27 -5.40
C ALA A 83 24.30 -16.69 -4.74
N ALA A 84 23.27 -15.85 -4.85
CA ALA A 84 21.98 -16.13 -4.30
C ALA A 84 21.29 -17.30 -5.00
N ASP A 85 20.63 -18.16 -4.22
CA ASP A 85 19.80 -19.24 -4.74
C ASP A 85 18.43 -18.74 -5.14
N LEU A 86 17.90 -17.75 -4.40
CA LEU A 86 16.55 -17.19 -4.56
C LEU A 86 16.58 -15.68 -4.25
N GLN A 87 15.79 -14.91 -4.96
CA GLN A 87 15.51 -13.52 -4.62
C GLN A 87 14.08 -13.36 -4.09
N VAL A 88 13.92 -12.60 -3.01
CA VAL A 88 12.61 -12.26 -2.43
C VAL A 88 12.37 -10.77 -2.57
N VAL A 89 11.32 -10.41 -3.28
CA VAL A 89 11.00 -9.02 -3.64
C VAL A 89 9.71 -8.60 -2.93
N VAL A 90 9.73 -7.47 -2.24
CA VAL A 90 8.58 -6.93 -1.53
C VAL A 90 8.53 -5.42 -1.67
N ALA A 91 7.48 -4.90 -2.29
CA ALA A 91 7.27 -3.45 -2.46
C ALA A 91 8.54 -2.74 -2.99
N PHE A 92 9.05 -3.22 -4.09
CA PHE A 92 10.23 -2.69 -4.76
C PHE A 92 9.88 -2.19 -6.17
N ARG A 93 10.80 -1.46 -6.80
CA ARG A 93 10.66 -1.02 -8.19
C ARG A 93 10.77 -2.21 -9.16
N MET A 94 10.25 -2.03 -10.38
CA MET A 94 10.33 -3.03 -11.44
C MET A 94 11.78 -3.49 -11.67
N LEU A 95 11.98 -4.79 -11.69
CA LEU A 95 13.27 -5.44 -11.93
C LEU A 95 13.44 -5.75 -13.43
N PRO A 96 14.60 -5.47 -14.03
CA PRO A 96 14.92 -5.96 -15.37
C PRO A 96 15.14 -7.48 -15.34
N GLU A 97 14.88 -8.12 -16.45
CA GLU A 97 14.98 -9.60 -16.59
C GLU A 97 16.34 -10.14 -16.16
N VAL A 98 17.42 -9.49 -16.55
CA VAL A 98 18.80 -9.85 -16.17
C VAL A 98 19.02 -9.91 -14.65
N VAL A 99 18.18 -9.24 -13.87
CA VAL A 99 18.27 -9.24 -12.39
C VAL A 99 17.34 -10.31 -11.80
N TRP A 100 16.05 -10.33 -12.18
CA TRP A 100 15.13 -11.28 -11.56
C TRP A 100 15.33 -12.73 -12.04
N ASN A 101 15.91 -12.95 -13.20
CA ASN A 101 16.21 -14.29 -13.73
C ASN A 101 17.63 -14.78 -13.35
N MET A 102 18.37 -14.05 -12.50
CA MET A 102 19.74 -14.40 -12.14
C MET A 102 19.86 -15.61 -11.21
N PRO A 103 19.02 -15.78 -10.16
CA PRO A 103 19.15 -16.91 -9.23
C PRO A 103 18.63 -18.22 -9.84
N ARG A 104 19.25 -19.34 -9.46
CA ARG A 104 18.87 -20.67 -9.96
C ARG A 104 17.45 -21.12 -9.60
N LEU A 105 16.88 -20.62 -8.48
CA LEU A 105 15.50 -20.89 -8.05
C LEU A 105 14.55 -19.74 -8.42
N GLY A 106 15.03 -18.77 -9.19
CA GLY A 106 14.25 -17.63 -9.65
C GLY A 106 14.09 -16.54 -8.62
N SER A 107 13.09 -15.70 -8.82
CA SER A 107 12.73 -14.60 -7.94
C SER A 107 11.25 -14.65 -7.65
N ILE A 108 10.86 -14.40 -6.40
CA ILE A 108 9.47 -14.34 -5.99
C ILE A 108 9.10 -12.91 -5.53
N ASN A 109 7.84 -12.55 -5.68
CA ASN A 109 7.30 -11.32 -5.13
C ASN A 109 6.17 -11.63 -4.14
N ILE A 110 6.05 -10.78 -3.12
CA ILE A 110 4.92 -10.77 -2.19
C ILE A 110 4.06 -9.55 -2.52
N HIS A 111 2.89 -9.80 -3.06
CA HIS A 111 1.95 -8.79 -3.53
C HIS A 111 0.74 -8.67 -2.59
N ALA A 112 0.35 -7.46 -2.27
CA ALA A 112 -0.70 -7.19 -1.28
C ALA A 112 -2.11 -7.21 -1.90
N SER A 113 -2.43 -8.25 -2.66
CA SER A 113 -3.77 -8.56 -3.15
C SER A 113 -3.94 -10.07 -3.40
N LEU A 114 -5.17 -10.49 -3.68
CA LEU A 114 -5.48 -11.82 -4.21
C LEU A 114 -5.36 -11.79 -5.73
N LEU A 115 -4.15 -12.04 -6.26
CA LEU A 115 -3.94 -12.09 -7.71
C LEU A 115 -4.88 -13.13 -8.38
N PRO A 116 -5.38 -12.82 -9.58
CA PRO A 116 -5.00 -11.77 -10.52
C PRO A 116 -5.65 -10.40 -10.28
N GLN A 117 -6.47 -10.23 -9.22
CA GLN A 117 -7.07 -8.95 -8.87
C GLN A 117 -6.01 -7.95 -8.35
N TYR A 118 -6.15 -6.69 -8.73
CA TYR A 118 -5.32 -5.59 -8.22
C TYR A 118 -3.82 -5.72 -8.52
N ARG A 119 -3.46 -6.21 -9.73
CA ARG A 119 -2.11 -6.08 -10.24
C ARG A 119 -1.72 -4.60 -10.32
N GLY A 120 -0.49 -4.26 -9.89
CA GLY A 120 0.03 -2.90 -9.97
C GLY A 120 0.54 -2.31 -8.65
N ALA A 121 0.60 -0.97 -8.58
CA ALA A 121 1.39 -0.26 -7.58
C ALA A 121 0.69 0.01 -6.23
N ALA A 122 -0.67 -0.04 -6.17
CA ALA A 122 -1.42 0.38 -4.98
C ALA A 122 -2.59 -0.57 -4.63
N PRO A 123 -2.35 -1.90 -4.55
CA PRO A 123 -3.43 -2.90 -4.40
C PRO A 123 -4.28 -2.69 -3.14
N ILE A 124 -3.68 -2.34 -2.01
CA ILE A 124 -4.37 -2.11 -0.74
C ILE A 124 -5.37 -0.95 -0.84
N ASN A 125 -4.91 0.17 -1.43
CA ASN A 125 -5.76 1.35 -1.59
C ASN A 125 -6.96 1.05 -2.49
N TRP A 126 -6.72 0.43 -3.64
CA TRP A 126 -7.77 0.15 -4.62
C TRP A 126 -8.78 -0.88 -4.11
N ALA A 127 -8.37 -1.89 -3.35
CA ALA A 127 -9.31 -2.83 -2.73
C ALA A 127 -10.28 -2.12 -1.78
N LEU A 128 -9.79 -1.17 -0.98
CA LEU A 128 -10.63 -0.34 -0.09
C LEU A 128 -11.52 0.63 -0.87
N MET A 129 -10.96 1.36 -1.84
CA MET A 129 -11.71 2.33 -2.64
C MET A 129 -12.84 1.68 -3.44
N HIS A 130 -12.67 0.43 -3.88
CA HIS A 130 -13.73 -0.35 -4.52
C HIS A 130 -14.71 -0.99 -3.53
N GLY A 131 -14.53 -0.80 -2.23
CA GLY A 131 -15.46 -1.29 -1.22
C GLY A 131 -15.42 -2.80 -0.99
N ASN A 132 -14.31 -3.45 -1.29
CA ASN A 132 -14.16 -4.88 -1.06
C ASN A 132 -14.27 -5.20 0.44
N HIS A 133 -14.86 -6.35 0.76
CA HIS A 133 -14.93 -6.90 2.11
C HIS A 133 -13.81 -7.91 2.40
N GLU A 134 -13.02 -8.26 1.40
CA GLU A 134 -11.91 -9.18 1.49
C GLU A 134 -10.81 -8.75 0.52
N THR A 135 -9.57 -8.96 0.93
CA THR A 135 -8.37 -8.90 0.10
C THR A 135 -7.39 -9.99 0.55
N GLY A 136 -6.12 -9.84 0.32
CA GLY A 136 -5.13 -10.80 0.81
C GLY A 136 -3.73 -10.48 0.36
N VAL A 137 -2.88 -11.48 0.46
CA VAL A 137 -1.51 -11.44 -0.03
C VAL A 137 -1.26 -12.65 -0.92
N THR A 138 -0.44 -12.46 -1.94
CA THR A 138 -0.05 -13.49 -2.91
C THR A 138 1.45 -13.54 -3.02
N SER A 139 2.03 -14.74 -2.93
CA SER A 139 3.40 -15.01 -3.38
C SER A 139 3.38 -15.63 -4.76
N PHE A 140 4.26 -15.18 -5.66
CA PHE A 140 4.32 -15.67 -7.03
C PHE A 140 5.74 -15.51 -7.60
N PHE A 141 6.08 -16.31 -8.61
CA PHE A 141 7.34 -16.19 -9.32
C PHE A 141 7.32 -14.99 -10.27
N LEU A 142 8.42 -14.22 -10.30
CA LEU A 142 8.54 -13.11 -11.24
C LEU A 142 8.68 -13.63 -12.68
N GLN A 143 8.05 -12.91 -13.60
CA GLN A 143 8.21 -13.08 -15.03
C GLN A 143 8.17 -11.74 -15.76
N HIS A 144 8.18 -11.74 -17.09
CA HIS A 144 8.34 -10.53 -17.89
C HIS A 144 7.24 -9.48 -17.64
N GLU A 145 5.98 -9.93 -17.56
CA GLU A 145 4.83 -9.04 -17.34
C GLU A 145 4.61 -8.79 -15.84
N ILE A 146 4.19 -7.57 -15.51
CA ILE A 146 4.00 -7.13 -14.11
C ILE A 146 2.90 -7.95 -13.44
N ASP A 147 3.24 -8.57 -12.31
CA ASP A 147 2.33 -9.31 -11.42
C ASP A 147 1.53 -10.44 -12.10
N THR A 148 2.08 -11.06 -13.16
CA THR A 148 1.40 -12.12 -13.92
C THR A 148 1.97 -13.51 -13.72
N GLY A 149 3.09 -13.65 -13.02
CA GLY A 149 3.77 -14.92 -12.82
C GLY A 149 2.96 -15.96 -12.04
N ASP A 150 3.42 -17.20 -12.09
CA ASP A 150 2.75 -18.33 -11.47
C ASP A 150 2.65 -18.18 -9.96
N LEU A 151 1.46 -18.42 -9.42
CA LEU A 151 1.17 -18.33 -8.00
C LEU A 151 1.83 -19.46 -7.22
N ILE A 152 2.36 -19.13 -6.04
CA ILE A 152 2.86 -20.10 -5.08
C ILE A 152 1.79 -20.30 -4.00
N PHE A 153 1.48 -19.25 -3.24
CA PHE A 153 0.46 -19.30 -2.20
C PHE A 153 -0.35 -17.99 -2.15
N GLN A 154 -1.54 -18.08 -1.58
CA GLN A 154 -2.39 -16.93 -1.27
C GLN A 154 -2.97 -17.07 0.14
N ASP A 155 -3.02 -15.98 0.89
CA ASP A 155 -3.71 -15.88 2.15
C ASP A 155 -4.73 -14.75 2.10
N ARG A 156 -5.96 -15.06 2.52
CA ARG A 156 -7.09 -14.13 2.54
C ARG A 156 -7.12 -13.31 3.82
N VAL A 157 -7.52 -12.06 3.71
CA VAL A 157 -7.66 -11.12 4.83
C VAL A 157 -8.99 -10.39 4.71
N ALA A 158 -9.83 -10.51 5.73
CA ALA A 158 -11.08 -9.77 5.80
C ALA A 158 -10.81 -8.26 5.99
N ILE A 159 -11.57 -7.44 5.30
CA ILE A 159 -11.58 -5.98 5.43
C ILE A 159 -12.77 -5.61 6.32
N ALA A 160 -12.50 -5.15 7.54
CA ALA A 160 -13.53 -4.68 8.44
C ALA A 160 -14.12 -3.33 7.96
N PRO A 161 -15.37 -3.02 8.33
CA PRO A 161 -16.00 -1.75 7.96
C PRO A 161 -15.20 -0.51 8.38
N GLU A 162 -14.51 -0.59 9.52
CA GLU A 162 -13.67 0.47 10.08
C GLU A 162 -12.24 0.52 9.55
N ASP A 163 -11.83 -0.48 8.76
CA ASP A 163 -10.47 -0.49 8.20
C ASP A 163 -10.27 0.67 7.24
N ASP A 164 -9.15 1.34 7.42
CA ASP A 164 -8.56 2.25 6.46
C ASP A 164 -7.28 1.66 5.84
N PHE A 165 -6.64 2.40 4.95
CA PHE A 165 -5.38 1.94 4.35
C PHE A 165 -4.33 1.62 5.42
N GLY A 166 -4.23 2.43 6.48
CA GLY A 166 -3.22 2.23 7.54
C GLY A 166 -3.43 0.91 8.27
N SER A 167 -4.66 0.66 8.77
CA SER A 167 -4.96 -0.58 9.51
C SER A 167 -4.87 -1.83 8.63
N LEU A 168 -5.36 -1.75 7.39
CA LEU A 168 -5.27 -2.88 6.45
C LEU A 168 -3.83 -3.15 6.01
N TYR A 169 -3.02 -2.11 5.83
CA TYR A 169 -1.58 -2.21 5.55
C TYR A 169 -0.86 -3.01 6.65
N ASP A 170 -1.13 -2.73 7.92
CA ASP A 170 -0.51 -3.44 9.04
C ASP A 170 -0.95 -4.91 9.13
N LYS A 171 -2.21 -5.21 8.84
CA LYS A 171 -2.71 -6.59 8.73
C LYS A 171 -1.98 -7.35 7.62
N LEU A 172 -1.95 -6.78 6.41
CA LEU A 172 -1.34 -7.41 5.24
C LEU A 172 0.18 -7.54 5.35
N LYS A 173 0.84 -6.59 6.00
CA LYS A 173 2.27 -6.65 6.32
C LYS A 173 2.61 -7.89 7.14
N THR A 174 1.82 -8.19 8.16
CA THR A 174 2.02 -9.36 9.03
C THR A 174 1.76 -10.67 8.30
N VAL A 175 0.64 -10.76 7.58
CA VAL A 175 0.27 -11.95 6.80
C VAL A 175 1.26 -12.19 5.67
N GLY A 176 1.70 -11.11 5.00
CA GLY A 176 2.70 -11.17 3.92
C GLY A 176 4.05 -11.70 4.37
N ALA A 177 4.49 -11.34 5.57
CA ALA A 177 5.74 -11.85 6.15
C ALA A 177 5.68 -13.37 6.40
N ALA A 178 4.57 -13.86 6.94
CA ALA A 178 4.34 -15.30 7.17
C ALA A 178 4.24 -16.05 5.82
N LEU A 179 3.53 -15.49 4.85
CA LEU A 179 3.39 -16.06 3.51
C LEU A 179 4.75 -16.16 2.79
N ALA A 180 5.57 -15.12 2.88
CA ALA A 180 6.91 -15.09 2.29
C ALA A 180 7.78 -16.22 2.83
N ARG A 181 7.81 -16.38 4.15
CA ARG A 181 8.55 -17.47 4.81
C ARG A 181 8.07 -18.83 4.34
N ARG A 182 6.76 -19.10 4.39
CA ARG A 182 6.17 -20.35 3.90
C ARG A 182 6.54 -20.64 2.45
N SER A 183 6.56 -19.61 1.61
CA SER A 183 6.92 -19.75 0.19
C SER A 183 8.38 -20.12 0.00
N VAL A 184 9.28 -19.45 0.73
CA VAL A 184 10.73 -19.74 0.68
C VAL A 184 11.03 -21.13 1.23
N GLU A 185 10.37 -21.56 2.31
CA GLU A 185 10.48 -22.90 2.86
C GLU A 185 10.07 -23.98 1.84
N ALA A 186 8.92 -23.78 1.19
CA ALA A 186 8.44 -24.71 0.14
C ALA A 186 9.37 -24.78 -1.09
N ILE A 187 9.92 -23.63 -1.50
CA ILE A 187 10.90 -23.58 -2.61
C ILE A 187 12.19 -24.32 -2.20
N ALA A 188 12.68 -24.13 -0.98
CA ALA A 188 13.90 -24.77 -0.50
C ALA A 188 13.84 -26.30 -0.53
N VAL A 189 12.68 -26.89 -0.28
CA VAL A 189 12.47 -28.34 -0.29
C VAL A 189 11.87 -28.86 -1.61
N GLY A 190 11.66 -28.00 -2.61
CA GLY A 190 11.15 -28.38 -3.93
C GLY A 190 9.66 -28.74 -3.96
N THR A 191 8.87 -28.27 -2.98
CA THR A 191 7.41 -28.53 -2.89
C THR A 191 6.55 -27.31 -3.23
N ALA A 192 7.16 -26.19 -3.60
CA ALA A 192 6.42 -25.00 -3.97
C ALA A 192 5.57 -25.27 -5.23
N PRO A 193 4.25 -24.99 -5.19
CA PRO A 193 3.43 -25.07 -6.39
C PRO A 193 3.79 -23.96 -7.37
N SER A 194 3.48 -24.16 -8.64
CA SER A 194 3.57 -23.18 -9.71
C SER A 194 2.24 -23.20 -10.46
N ILE A 195 1.32 -22.29 -10.08
CA ILE A 195 -0.05 -22.29 -10.57
C ILE A 195 -0.24 -21.08 -11.48
N PRO A 196 -0.45 -21.29 -12.80
CA PRO A 196 -0.69 -20.19 -13.72
C PRO A 196 -1.89 -19.34 -13.29
N GLN A 197 -1.76 -18.02 -13.41
CA GLN A 197 -2.88 -17.13 -13.15
C GLN A 197 -3.93 -17.24 -14.26
N VAL A 198 -5.15 -17.60 -13.89
CA VAL A 198 -6.27 -17.68 -14.84
C VAL A 198 -6.76 -16.28 -15.18
N GLN A 199 -6.91 -15.99 -16.47
CA GLN A 199 -7.60 -14.77 -16.90
C GLN A 199 -9.07 -14.86 -16.48
N GLN A 200 -9.53 -13.85 -15.77
CA GLN A 200 -10.92 -13.72 -15.33
C GLN A 200 -11.55 -12.49 -15.99
N ALA A 201 -12.85 -12.55 -16.22
CA ALA A 201 -13.61 -11.34 -16.55
C ALA A 201 -13.65 -10.37 -15.35
N ASN A 202 -13.63 -9.07 -15.63
CA ASN A 202 -13.74 -8.02 -14.60
C ASN A 202 -12.55 -7.95 -13.61
N LEU A 203 -11.33 -8.06 -14.11
CA LEU A 203 -10.14 -7.78 -13.31
C LEU A 203 -10.00 -6.28 -13.05
N HIS A 204 -9.84 -5.93 -11.78
CA HIS A 204 -9.47 -4.59 -11.37
C HIS A 204 -7.94 -4.47 -11.33
N SER A 205 -7.42 -3.40 -11.95
CA SER A 205 -6.01 -3.01 -11.81
C SER A 205 -5.82 -2.09 -10.60
N ALA A 206 -4.57 -1.98 -10.14
CA ALA A 206 -4.19 -1.11 -9.02
C ALA A 206 -3.11 -0.10 -9.46
N PRO A 207 -3.44 0.87 -10.32
CA PRO A 207 -2.49 1.83 -10.81
C PRO A 207 -1.92 2.69 -9.67
N LYS A 208 -0.76 3.30 -9.93
CA LYS A 208 -0.14 4.23 -8.99
C LYS A 208 -1.07 5.40 -8.70
N LEU A 209 -1.21 5.74 -7.41
CA LEU A 209 -2.00 6.89 -6.98
C LEU A 209 -1.32 8.20 -7.39
N SER A 210 -2.11 9.14 -7.88
CA SER A 210 -1.70 10.50 -8.18
C SER A 210 -2.29 11.50 -7.18
N LYS A 211 -1.89 12.75 -7.25
CA LYS A 211 -2.53 13.81 -6.46
C LYS A 211 -4.02 13.92 -6.77
N GLU A 212 -4.39 13.77 -8.04
CA GLU A 212 -5.79 13.85 -8.48
C GLU A 212 -6.64 12.71 -7.91
N THR A 213 -6.05 11.53 -7.69
CA THR A 213 -6.74 10.42 -7.00
C THR A 213 -7.25 10.83 -5.63
N GLY A 214 -6.57 11.74 -4.95
CA GLY A 214 -6.97 12.24 -3.63
C GLY A 214 -8.14 13.22 -3.64
N ARG A 215 -8.49 13.81 -4.78
CA ARG A 215 -9.56 14.79 -4.88
C ARG A 215 -10.92 14.11 -4.86
N LEU A 216 -11.77 14.51 -3.90
CA LEU A 216 -13.13 13.98 -3.82
C LEU A 216 -14.04 14.61 -4.87
N ASP A 217 -14.81 13.77 -5.54
CA ASP A 217 -15.89 14.13 -6.46
C ASP A 217 -17.23 13.82 -5.79
N PHE A 218 -17.87 14.84 -5.25
CA PHE A 218 -19.13 14.71 -4.51
C PHE A 218 -20.34 14.35 -5.39
N SER A 219 -20.20 14.29 -6.71
CA SER A 219 -21.23 13.75 -7.59
C SER A 219 -21.38 12.22 -7.46
N ARG A 220 -20.45 11.54 -6.76
CA ARG A 220 -20.50 10.11 -6.47
C ARG A 220 -21.39 9.80 -5.27
N PRO A 221 -21.86 8.53 -5.15
CA PRO A 221 -22.58 8.06 -3.96
C PRO A 221 -21.75 8.17 -2.68
N ALA A 222 -22.40 8.45 -1.56
CA ALA A 222 -21.75 8.60 -0.26
C ALA A 222 -20.95 7.36 0.17
N ALA A 223 -21.44 6.16 -0.14
CA ALA A 223 -20.74 4.91 0.15
C ALA A 223 -19.42 4.80 -0.59
N GLU A 224 -19.38 5.19 -1.86
CA GLU A 224 -18.13 5.23 -2.63
C GLU A 224 -17.15 6.25 -2.04
N LEU A 225 -17.63 7.43 -1.65
CA LEU A 225 -16.79 8.47 -1.06
C LEU A 225 -16.20 8.05 0.29
N VAL A 226 -16.97 7.36 1.13
CA VAL A 226 -16.44 6.80 2.39
C VAL A 226 -15.35 5.77 2.11
N ASN A 227 -15.56 4.87 1.14
CA ASN A 227 -14.56 3.91 0.71
C ASN A 227 -13.30 4.60 0.15
N TRP A 228 -13.50 5.67 -0.63
CA TRP A 228 -12.39 6.47 -1.18
C TRP A 228 -11.57 7.13 -0.07
N ILE A 229 -12.23 7.74 0.92
CA ILE A 229 -11.60 8.37 2.07
C ILE A 229 -10.78 7.35 2.87
N ARG A 230 -11.38 6.21 3.24
CA ARG A 230 -10.68 5.18 4.02
C ARG A 230 -9.54 4.52 3.22
N GLY A 231 -9.72 4.32 1.91
CA GLY A 231 -8.68 3.77 1.04
C GLY A 231 -7.46 4.68 0.86
N LEU A 232 -7.59 5.97 1.17
CA LEU A 232 -6.52 6.95 1.11
C LEU A 232 -6.01 7.42 2.48
N SER A 233 -6.61 6.96 3.58
CA SER A 233 -6.26 7.37 4.94
C SER A 233 -5.27 6.40 5.59
N PRO A 234 -4.21 6.86 6.23
CA PRO A 234 -3.84 8.26 6.45
C PRO A 234 -3.05 8.91 5.31
N VAL A 235 -2.56 8.16 4.33
CA VAL A 235 -1.69 8.61 3.23
C VAL A 235 -2.12 7.96 1.93
N PRO A 236 -2.21 8.69 0.81
CA PRO A 236 -1.89 10.11 0.58
C PRO A 236 -2.93 11.10 1.10
N THR A 237 -4.07 10.67 1.57
CA THR A 237 -5.23 11.39 2.11
C THR A 237 -6.15 11.93 1.03
N ALA A 238 -7.45 11.70 1.20
CA ALA A 238 -8.49 12.35 0.41
C ALA A 238 -8.60 13.84 0.78
N PHE A 239 -8.96 14.69 -0.18
CA PHE A 239 -9.13 16.11 0.06
C PHE A 239 -10.23 16.73 -0.79
N ALA A 240 -10.73 17.88 -0.33
CA ALA A 240 -11.66 18.72 -1.06
C ALA A 240 -11.34 20.20 -0.84
N ALA A 241 -11.80 21.05 -1.75
CA ALA A 241 -11.80 22.48 -1.54
C ALA A 241 -13.06 22.89 -0.74
N LEU A 242 -12.88 23.71 0.28
CA LEU A 242 -13.96 24.39 0.98
C LEU A 242 -14.52 25.54 0.13
N PRO A 243 -15.71 26.08 0.43
CA PRO A 243 -16.28 27.23 -0.29
C PRO A 243 -15.35 28.45 -0.35
N ASP A 244 -14.49 28.65 0.64
CA ASP A 244 -13.51 29.75 0.68
C ASP A 244 -12.19 29.44 -0.06
N GLY A 245 -12.11 28.30 -0.75
CA GLY A 245 -10.97 27.87 -1.55
C GLY A 245 -9.87 27.14 -0.79
N ARG A 246 -9.90 27.10 0.55
CA ARG A 246 -8.91 26.38 1.34
C ARG A 246 -9.06 24.87 1.16
N ILE A 247 -7.94 24.15 1.21
CA ILE A 247 -7.94 22.69 1.10
C ILE A 247 -8.18 22.06 2.47
N LEU A 248 -9.16 21.17 2.53
CA LEU A 248 -9.46 20.32 3.67
C LEU A 248 -9.09 18.88 3.33
N LYS A 249 -8.11 18.30 4.02
CA LYS A 249 -7.84 16.87 3.99
C LYS A 249 -8.83 16.15 4.89
N ILE A 250 -9.32 15.00 4.43
CA ILE A 250 -10.37 14.23 5.10
C ILE A 250 -9.83 12.84 5.35
N PHE A 251 -9.75 12.45 6.63
CA PHE A 251 -9.21 11.17 7.06
C PHE A 251 -10.31 10.17 7.40
N ARG A 252 -11.46 10.67 7.87
CA ARG A 252 -12.58 9.83 8.26
C ARG A 252 -13.90 10.57 8.08
N ALA A 253 -14.88 9.86 7.54
CA ALA A 253 -16.25 10.33 7.36
C ALA A 253 -17.23 9.18 7.59
N LYS A 254 -18.49 9.51 7.83
CA LYS A 254 -19.60 8.56 7.88
C LYS A 254 -20.76 9.06 7.05
N ILE A 255 -21.58 8.14 6.62
CA ILE A 255 -22.85 8.47 5.95
C ILE A 255 -23.85 8.87 7.03
N VAL A 256 -24.56 9.97 6.80
CA VAL A 256 -25.74 10.34 7.59
C VAL A 256 -26.93 10.17 6.67
N ALA A 257 -27.86 9.33 7.08
CA ALA A 257 -29.13 9.21 6.38
C ALA A 257 -29.80 10.59 6.35
N SER A 258 -30.14 11.07 5.17
CA SER A 258 -31.07 12.19 5.07
C SER A 258 -32.40 11.70 5.66
N ASP A 259 -33.01 12.47 6.54
CA ASP A 259 -34.43 12.28 6.84
C ASP A 259 -35.21 12.63 5.56
N VAL A 260 -35.27 11.64 4.66
CA VAL A 260 -35.76 11.77 3.27
C VAL A 260 -37.23 12.18 3.22
N ALA A 261 -37.89 12.20 4.35
CA ALA A 261 -39.33 12.55 4.43
C ALA A 261 -39.58 14.08 4.42
N THR A 262 -38.59 14.93 4.64
CA THR A 262 -38.84 16.36 4.90
C THR A 262 -37.98 17.38 4.16
N GLU A 263 -36.84 17.00 3.55
CA GLU A 263 -36.02 17.95 2.77
C GLU A 263 -35.48 17.34 1.48
N PRO A 264 -35.54 18.08 0.34
CA PRO A 264 -34.91 17.64 -0.90
C PRO A 264 -33.39 17.53 -0.69
N LEU A 265 -32.79 16.50 -1.32
CA LEU A 265 -31.34 16.34 -1.31
C LEU A 265 -30.67 17.62 -1.79
N ALA A 266 -29.72 18.12 -1.03
CA ALA A 266 -28.96 19.30 -1.43
C ALA A 266 -28.10 18.96 -2.67
N ILE A 267 -27.78 19.99 -3.47
CA ILE A 267 -26.88 19.83 -4.61
C ILE A 267 -25.56 19.23 -4.12
N ALA A 268 -25.06 18.20 -4.83
CA ALA A 268 -23.79 17.57 -4.51
C ALA A 268 -22.65 18.61 -4.37
N GLY A 269 -21.84 18.49 -3.32
CA GLY A 269 -20.82 19.48 -2.98
C GLY A 269 -21.31 20.65 -2.09
N THR A 270 -22.58 20.69 -1.72
CA THR A 270 -23.08 21.67 -0.75
C THR A 270 -22.54 21.35 0.67
N TRP A 271 -21.98 22.36 1.33
CA TRP A 271 -21.42 22.25 2.67
C TRP A 271 -22.36 22.82 3.72
N VAL A 272 -22.53 22.11 4.83
CA VAL A 272 -23.32 22.58 5.97
C VAL A 272 -22.61 22.30 7.30
N SER A 273 -22.84 23.16 8.28
CA SER A 273 -22.30 23.00 9.63
C SER A 273 -23.20 23.73 10.63
N ASP A 274 -23.31 23.20 11.86
CA ASP A 274 -23.92 23.89 12.99
C ASP A 274 -22.94 24.85 13.71
N GLY A 275 -21.69 24.87 13.23
CA GLY A 275 -20.61 25.69 13.80
C GLY A 275 -20.04 25.14 15.12
N ARG A 276 -20.45 23.95 15.57
CA ARG A 276 -20.01 23.36 16.85
C ARG A 276 -19.68 21.86 16.77
N ASN A 277 -20.59 21.06 16.22
CA ASN A 277 -20.55 19.61 16.38
C ASN A 277 -20.29 18.88 15.07
N TYR A 278 -20.82 19.38 13.93
CA TYR A 278 -20.70 18.70 12.66
C TYR A 278 -20.31 19.62 11.50
N LEU A 279 -19.61 19.04 10.57
CA LEU A 279 -19.37 19.55 9.22
C LEU A 279 -19.75 18.47 8.24
N ARG A 280 -20.69 18.75 7.36
CA ARG A 280 -21.24 17.80 6.37
C ARG A 280 -21.08 18.35 4.97
N VAL A 281 -20.97 17.46 4.01
CA VAL A 281 -20.98 17.75 2.58
C VAL A 281 -21.97 16.82 1.90
N ALA A 282 -22.78 17.34 0.98
CA ALA A 282 -23.74 16.55 0.21
C ALA A 282 -22.98 15.71 -0.84
N ALA A 283 -23.21 14.40 -0.84
CA ALA A 283 -22.92 13.51 -1.95
C ALA A 283 -24.13 13.42 -2.89
N SER A 284 -24.09 12.54 -3.91
CA SER A 284 -25.21 12.42 -4.85
C SER A 284 -26.49 11.83 -4.24
N ASP A 285 -26.38 11.09 -3.16
CA ASP A 285 -27.47 10.28 -2.57
C ASP A 285 -27.65 10.46 -1.05
N ALA A 286 -26.67 11.05 -0.35
CA ALA A 286 -26.72 11.22 1.09
C ALA A 286 -25.74 12.31 1.58
N TRP A 287 -25.80 12.63 2.87
CA TRP A 287 -24.82 13.50 3.51
C TRP A 287 -23.63 12.71 4.03
N LEU A 288 -22.43 13.24 3.77
CA LEU A 288 -21.19 12.81 4.44
C LEU A 288 -20.93 13.71 5.64
N GLU A 289 -20.92 13.14 6.84
CA GLU A 289 -20.45 13.81 8.04
C GLU A 289 -18.97 13.52 8.23
N LEU A 290 -18.16 14.59 8.21
CA LEU A 290 -16.72 14.50 8.40
C LEU A 290 -16.41 14.33 9.89
N LEU A 291 -15.45 13.46 10.22
CA LEU A 291 -15.10 13.14 11.61
C LEU A 291 -13.70 13.61 11.94
N ASP A 292 -12.74 13.35 11.07
CA ASP A 292 -11.32 13.58 11.29
C ASP A 292 -10.73 14.27 10.05
N VAL A 293 -10.16 15.45 10.24
CA VAL A 293 -9.79 16.34 9.15
C VAL A 293 -8.49 17.09 9.42
N GLN A 294 -7.93 17.70 8.37
CA GLN A 294 -6.82 18.64 8.47
C GLN A 294 -7.04 19.81 7.52
N LEU A 295 -7.31 20.97 8.08
CA LEU A 295 -7.34 22.20 7.31
C LEU A 295 -5.92 22.62 6.93
N GLU A 296 -5.78 23.19 5.74
CA GLU A 296 -4.50 23.72 5.26
C GLU A 296 -3.82 24.61 6.31
N GLY A 297 -2.51 24.35 6.56
CA GLY A 297 -1.73 25.06 7.58
C GLY A 297 -1.99 24.61 9.03
N LYS A 298 -2.90 23.67 9.29
CA LYS A 298 -3.19 23.12 10.62
C LYS A 298 -2.73 21.67 10.75
N LYS A 299 -2.74 21.15 11.98
CA LYS A 299 -2.56 19.71 12.25
C LYS A 299 -3.88 18.96 12.05
N ARG A 300 -3.81 17.64 11.93
CA ARG A 300 -4.97 16.75 11.95
C ARG A 300 -5.71 16.88 13.29
N MET A 301 -7.04 16.94 13.25
CA MET A 301 -7.92 17.13 14.41
C MET A 301 -9.33 16.63 14.11
N SER A 302 -10.14 16.43 15.15
CA SER A 302 -11.57 16.18 15.00
C SER A 302 -12.30 17.39 14.42
N VAL A 303 -13.46 17.16 13.79
CA VAL A 303 -14.31 18.26 13.29
C VAL A 303 -14.75 19.19 14.43
N ALA A 304 -15.09 18.65 15.60
CA ALA A 304 -15.47 19.46 16.75
C ALA A 304 -14.33 20.40 17.21
N GLU A 305 -13.08 19.94 17.15
CA GLU A 305 -11.92 20.81 17.44
C GLU A 305 -11.71 21.87 16.36
N LEU A 306 -11.87 21.51 15.09
CA LEU A 306 -11.80 22.45 13.99
C LEU A 306 -12.80 23.60 14.17
N LEU A 307 -14.06 23.26 14.46
CA LEU A 307 -15.17 24.22 14.54
C LEU A 307 -15.05 25.22 15.70
N ARG A 308 -14.22 24.97 16.71
CA ARG A 308 -13.94 25.97 17.77
C ARG A 308 -13.28 27.24 17.25
N GLY A 309 -12.57 27.16 16.14
CA GLY A 309 -11.85 28.30 15.54
C GLY A 309 -12.08 28.50 14.06
N PHE A 310 -12.98 27.72 13.48
CA PHE A 310 -13.32 27.77 12.06
C PHE A 310 -14.82 28.00 11.88
N LYS A 311 -15.16 29.01 11.07
CA LYS A 311 -16.54 29.23 10.63
C LYS A 311 -16.65 28.94 9.15
N LEU A 312 -17.63 28.12 8.78
CA LEU A 312 -17.97 27.89 7.36
C LEU A 312 -18.63 29.16 6.83
N THR A 313 -17.98 29.77 5.85
CA THR A 313 -18.57 30.93 5.16
C THR A 313 -19.67 30.40 4.24
N ARG A 314 -20.92 30.81 4.45
CA ARG A 314 -22.00 30.53 3.47
C ARG A 314 -21.75 31.40 2.25
N MET A 315 -21.68 30.78 1.07
CA MET A 315 -21.88 31.51 -0.19
C MET A 315 -23.35 31.69 -0.43
#